data_3cf94cc946e1573464734664543c203d
#
_entry.id   3cf94cc946e1573464734664543c203d
#
_cell.length_a   1.000
_cell.length_b   1.000
_cell.length_c   1.000
_cell.angle_alpha   90.00
_cell.angle_beta   90.00
_cell.angle_gamma   90.00
#
_symmetry.space_group_name_H-M   'P 1'
#
loop_
_entity.id
_entity.type
_entity.pdbx_description
1 polymer ?
#
loop_
_entity_poly.entity_id
_entity_poly.type
_entity_poly.pdbx_seq_one_letter_code
_entity_poly.pdbx_strand_id
1 'polypeptide(L)'
;MTITAAMVKELRELTGAGVMACKKALVETDGDQEAAIEILRKKGEATAVKKSGRIAAEGVVFTAVKDGKAAIVEVNSETDFVAKNEKFQTFVSNVANQILDSDAADMDAFMAEPWALDTTKTVKDELVSQIAVIGENMNIRRFKKIESDGVLASYIHAGGKLVY
;
A
#
# COMPACT_ATOMS: atom_id res chain seq x y z
N MET A 1 22.36 24.21 4.39
CA MET A 1 23.11 22.95 4.30
C MET A 1 23.11 22.43 2.86
N THR A 2 24.20 21.79 2.40
CA THR A 2 24.24 21.27 1.02
C THR A 2 23.55 19.91 0.97
N ILE A 3 22.48 19.82 0.17
CA ILE A 3 21.77 18.55 -0.02
C ILE A 3 22.56 17.62 -0.94
N THR A 4 22.99 16.49 -0.43
CA THR A 4 23.80 15.50 -1.17
C THR A 4 22.91 14.49 -1.90
N ALA A 5 23.45 13.84 -2.94
CA ALA A 5 22.77 12.75 -3.64
C ALA A 5 22.49 11.56 -2.72
N ALA A 6 23.36 11.31 -1.74
CA ALA A 6 23.17 10.25 -0.74
C ALA A 6 21.93 10.50 0.13
N MET A 7 21.74 11.71 0.64
CA MET A 7 20.54 12.09 1.41
C MET A 7 19.26 11.91 0.60
N VAL A 8 19.27 12.30 -0.68
CA VAL A 8 18.13 12.13 -1.57
C VAL A 8 17.83 10.66 -1.82
N LYS A 9 18.86 9.84 -2.01
CA LYS A 9 18.72 8.39 -2.20
C LYS A 9 18.11 7.73 -0.97
N GLU A 10 18.64 8.02 0.21
CA GLU A 10 18.16 7.50 1.49
C GLU A 10 16.68 7.86 1.73
N LEU A 11 16.33 9.13 1.56
CA LEU A 11 14.93 9.57 1.72
C LEU A 11 14.00 8.88 0.71
N ARG A 12 14.48 8.63 -0.51
CA ARG A 12 13.72 7.88 -1.51
C ARG A 12 13.53 6.42 -1.13
N GLU A 13 14.54 5.77 -0.57
CA GLU A 13 14.45 4.39 -0.08
C GLU A 13 13.44 4.26 1.06
N LEU A 14 13.40 5.25 1.96
CA LEU A 14 12.46 5.28 3.08
C LEU A 14 11.01 5.59 2.67
N THR A 15 10.81 6.45 1.69
CA THR A 15 9.47 6.99 1.37
C THR A 15 8.87 6.46 0.07
N GLY A 16 9.69 5.88 -0.81
CA GLY A 16 9.29 5.50 -2.16
C GLY A 16 9.00 6.69 -3.09
N ALA A 17 9.12 7.92 -2.62
CA ALA A 17 8.82 9.12 -3.39
C ALA A 17 9.82 9.35 -4.53
N GLY A 18 9.41 10.12 -5.55
CA GLY A 18 10.29 10.44 -6.67
C GLY A 18 11.51 11.27 -6.26
N VAL A 19 12.64 11.10 -6.96
CA VAL A 19 13.92 11.77 -6.68
C VAL A 19 13.76 13.30 -6.53
N MET A 20 13.00 13.94 -7.43
CA MET A 20 12.80 15.38 -7.37
C MET A 20 11.95 15.83 -6.19
N ALA A 21 10.96 15.02 -5.79
CA ALA A 21 10.14 15.27 -4.61
C ALA A 21 10.99 15.18 -3.32
N CYS A 22 11.84 14.15 -3.22
CA CYS A 22 12.77 13.98 -2.11
C CYS A 22 13.76 15.14 -2.02
N LYS A 23 14.39 15.51 -3.15
CA LYS A 23 15.31 16.65 -3.20
C LYS A 23 14.63 17.95 -2.74
N LYS A 24 13.43 18.22 -3.25
CA LYS A 24 12.68 19.41 -2.88
C LYS A 24 12.32 19.44 -1.40
N ALA A 25 11.87 18.33 -0.84
CA ALA A 25 11.55 18.22 0.58
C ALA A 25 12.79 18.46 1.45
N LEU A 26 13.95 17.88 1.11
CA LEU A 26 15.20 18.13 1.82
C LEU A 26 15.67 19.58 1.73
N VAL A 27 15.48 20.24 0.58
CA VAL A 27 15.80 21.67 0.45
C VAL A 27 14.87 22.51 1.34
N GLU A 28 13.58 22.23 1.36
CA GLU A 28 12.59 22.94 2.19
C GLU A 28 12.86 22.78 3.70
N THR A 29 13.51 21.69 4.09
CA THR A 29 13.81 21.37 5.51
C THR A 29 15.28 21.59 5.88
N ASP A 30 16.07 22.20 5.01
CA ASP A 30 17.51 22.42 5.18
C ASP A 30 18.28 21.12 5.54
N GLY A 31 17.84 20.00 4.97
CA GLY A 31 18.45 18.68 5.16
C GLY A 31 17.93 17.86 6.35
N ASP A 32 16.94 18.36 7.06
CA ASP A 32 16.25 17.60 8.11
C ASP A 32 15.40 16.51 7.48
N GLN A 33 15.82 15.25 7.69
CA GLN A 33 15.23 14.07 7.07
C GLN A 33 13.85 13.75 7.63
N GLU A 34 13.65 13.90 8.94
CA GLU A 34 12.35 13.63 9.57
C GLU A 34 11.31 14.64 9.12
N ALA A 35 11.66 15.91 9.08
CA ALA A 35 10.80 16.96 8.55
C ALA A 35 10.50 16.76 7.05
N ALA A 36 11.47 16.29 6.27
CA ALA A 36 11.28 15.97 4.86
C ALA A 36 10.31 14.80 4.64
N ILE A 37 10.39 13.74 5.45
CA ILE A 37 9.43 12.63 5.46
C ILE A 37 8.02 13.16 5.72
N GLU A 38 7.86 14.01 6.72
CA GLU A 38 6.55 14.58 7.08
C GLU A 38 5.96 15.46 5.94
N ILE A 39 6.79 16.24 5.26
CA ILE A 39 6.37 17.00 4.08
C ILE A 39 5.89 16.07 2.97
N LEU A 40 6.64 14.98 2.70
CA LEU A 40 6.26 14.01 1.68
C LEU A 40 4.98 13.27 2.04
N ARG A 41 4.79 12.92 3.32
CA ARG A 41 3.56 12.31 3.84
C ARG A 41 2.35 13.22 3.60
N LYS A 42 2.41 14.47 3.99
CA LYS A 42 1.34 15.47 3.76
C LYS A 42 1.03 15.69 2.28
N LYS A 43 2.05 15.73 1.43
CA LYS A 43 1.87 15.81 -0.02
C LYS A 43 1.21 14.56 -0.59
N GLY A 44 1.53 13.39 -0.06
CA GLY A 44 0.89 12.11 -0.38
C GLY A 44 -0.60 12.11 -0.02
N GLU A 45 -0.93 12.54 1.18
CA GLU A 45 -2.31 12.70 1.64
C GLU A 45 -3.13 13.64 0.73
N ALA A 46 -2.57 14.80 0.41
CA ALA A 46 -3.21 15.75 -0.51
C ALA A 46 -3.42 15.14 -1.91
N THR A 47 -2.48 14.32 -2.38
CA THR A 47 -2.60 13.60 -3.65
C THR A 47 -3.71 12.56 -3.60
N ALA A 48 -3.76 11.77 -2.53
CA ALA A 48 -4.81 10.77 -2.33
C ALA A 48 -6.20 11.41 -2.28
N VAL A 49 -6.36 12.52 -1.56
CA VAL A 49 -7.61 13.29 -1.52
C VAL A 49 -8.03 13.76 -2.91
N LYS A 50 -7.12 14.34 -3.69
CA LYS A 50 -7.41 14.79 -5.07
C LYS A 50 -7.84 13.64 -5.99
N LYS A 51 -7.35 12.43 -5.75
CA LYS A 51 -7.64 11.25 -6.57
C LYS A 51 -8.84 10.44 -6.08
N SER A 52 -9.31 10.67 -4.86
CA SER A 52 -10.36 9.86 -4.21
C SER A 52 -11.69 9.80 -4.98
N GLY A 53 -11.99 10.83 -5.78
CA GLY A 53 -13.17 10.84 -6.63
C GLY A 53 -13.04 10.11 -7.97
N ARG A 54 -11.86 9.56 -8.30
CA ARG A 54 -11.64 8.83 -9.54
C ARG A 54 -12.14 7.40 -9.40
N ILE A 55 -12.74 6.89 -10.47
CA ILE A 55 -13.26 5.51 -10.49
C ILE A 55 -12.08 4.54 -10.56
N ALA A 56 -11.99 3.66 -9.56
CA ALA A 56 -11.05 2.56 -9.49
C ALA A 56 -11.80 1.24 -9.71
N ALA A 57 -12.05 0.89 -10.97
CA ALA A 57 -12.84 -0.27 -11.38
C ALA A 57 -11.98 -1.48 -11.81
N GLU A 58 -10.69 -1.29 -11.98
CA GLU A 58 -9.71 -2.33 -12.21
C GLU A 58 -9.11 -2.80 -10.88
N GLY A 59 -8.15 -3.70 -10.93
CA GLY A 59 -7.45 -4.20 -9.75
C GLY A 59 -7.26 -5.70 -9.76
N VAL A 60 -7.02 -6.25 -8.58
CA VAL A 60 -6.81 -7.69 -8.40
C VAL A 60 -7.52 -8.20 -7.14
N VAL A 61 -7.87 -9.47 -7.18
CA VAL A 61 -8.22 -10.27 -6.00
C VAL A 61 -7.00 -11.14 -5.70
N PHE A 62 -6.60 -11.21 -4.45
CA PHE A 62 -5.44 -11.95 -4.00
C PHE A 62 -5.74 -12.78 -2.77
N THR A 63 -5.08 -13.92 -2.64
CA THR A 63 -5.22 -14.82 -1.50
C THR A 63 -3.87 -15.09 -0.85
N ALA A 64 -3.90 -15.24 0.47
CA ALA A 64 -2.79 -15.77 1.25
C ALA A 64 -3.32 -16.95 2.08
N VAL A 65 -2.53 -18.02 2.19
CA VAL A 65 -2.88 -19.21 2.97
C VAL A 65 -1.70 -19.59 3.84
N LYS A 66 -1.94 -19.75 5.13
CA LYS A 66 -0.92 -20.13 6.10
C LYS A 66 -1.55 -20.70 7.37
N ASP A 67 -1.02 -21.80 7.86
CA ASP A 67 -1.34 -22.37 9.20
C ASP A 67 -2.85 -22.53 9.46
N GLY A 68 -3.59 -23.08 8.50
CA GLY A 68 -5.05 -23.30 8.62
C GLY A 68 -5.88 -22.01 8.47
N LYS A 69 -5.26 -20.92 8.07
CA LYS A 69 -5.92 -19.63 7.78
C LYS A 69 -5.78 -19.27 6.31
N ALA A 70 -6.81 -18.65 5.77
CA ALA A 70 -6.78 -18.05 4.46
C ALA A 70 -7.31 -16.62 4.53
N ALA A 71 -6.70 -15.73 3.78
CA ALA A 71 -7.20 -14.38 3.53
C ALA A 71 -7.48 -14.22 2.05
N ILE A 72 -8.58 -13.55 1.72
CA ILE A 72 -8.90 -13.09 0.38
C ILE A 72 -9.14 -11.59 0.44
N VAL A 73 -8.53 -10.84 -0.46
CA VAL A 73 -8.64 -9.38 -0.52
C VAL A 73 -8.83 -8.90 -1.95
N GLU A 74 -9.69 -7.92 -2.12
CA GLU A 74 -9.85 -7.17 -3.37
C GLU A 74 -9.27 -5.77 -3.18
N VAL A 75 -8.29 -5.43 -4.03
CA VAL A 75 -7.70 -4.10 -4.10
C VAL A 75 -7.90 -3.54 -5.49
N ASN A 76 -8.52 -2.37 -5.59
CA ASN A 76 -8.83 -1.72 -6.84
C ASN A 76 -7.79 -0.67 -7.22
N SER A 77 -7.65 -0.46 -8.52
CA SER A 77 -6.87 0.59 -9.18
C SER A 77 -7.68 1.20 -10.34
N GLU A 78 -7.22 2.32 -10.90
CA GLU A 78 -7.92 2.97 -12.01
C GLU A 78 -7.74 2.18 -13.32
N THR A 79 -6.53 1.64 -13.58
CA THR A 79 -6.17 0.98 -14.84
C THR A 79 -5.71 -0.45 -14.64
N ASP A 80 -5.85 -1.26 -15.69
CA ASP A 80 -5.28 -2.60 -15.74
C ASP A 80 -3.74 -2.61 -15.83
N PHE A 81 -3.12 -1.52 -16.26
CA PHE A 81 -1.66 -1.35 -16.23
C PHE A 81 -1.15 -1.37 -14.79
N VAL A 82 -1.80 -0.62 -13.89
CA VAL A 82 -1.46 -0.64 -12.47
C VAL A 82 -1.80 -1.98 -11.84
N ALA A 83 -2.93 -2.60 -12.17
CA ALA A 83 -3.28 -3.93 -11.68
C ALA A 83 -2.20 -4.99 -12.00
N LYS A 84 -1.48 -4.85 -13.09
CA LYS A 84 -0.38 -5.72 -13.52
C LYS A 84 1.01 -5.25 -13.01
N ASN A 85 1.09 -4.08 -12.39
CA ASN A 85 2.35 -3.51 -11.91
C ASN A 85 2.89 -4.28 -10.70
N GLU A 86 4.17 -4.56 -10.70
CA GLU A 86 4.82 -5.34 -9.63
C GLU A 86 4.70 -4.68 -8.24
N LYS A 87 4.86 -3.36 -8.15
CA LYS A 87 4.73 -2.63 -6.88
C LYS A 87 3.31 -2.73 -6.32
N PHE A 88 2.30 -2.60 -7.19
CA PHE A 88 0.91 -2.77 -6.81
C PHE A 88 0.63 -4.19 -6.32
N GLN A 89 1.07 -5.20 -7.05
CA GLN A 89 0.88 -6.60 -6.67
C GLN A 89 1.62 -6.96 -5.38
N THR A 90 2.82 -6.43 -5.16
CA THR A 90 3.56 -6.58 -3.91
C THR A 90 2.79 -5.97 -2.74
N PHE A 91 2.25 -4.77 -2.90
CA PHE A 91 1.40 -4.14 -1.89
C PHE A 91 0.17 -5.00 -1.56
N VAL A 92 -0.54 -5.49 -2.58
CA VAL A 92 -1.72 -6.36 -2.40
C VAL A 92 -1.35 -7.66 -1.66
N SER A 93 -0.25 -8.29 -2.03
CA SER A 93 0.27 -9.48 -1.35
C SER A 93 0.57 -9.21 0.13
N ASN A 94 1.21 -8.08 0.43
CA ASN A 94 1.51 -7.68 1.81
C ASN A 94 0.24 -7.42 2.62
N VAL A 95 -0.76 -6.79 2.02
CA VAL A 95 -2.09 -6.61 2.64
C VAL A 95 -2.74 -7.96 2.96
N ALA A 96 -2.76 -8.89 2.01
CA ALA A 96 -3.33 -10.22 2.22
C ALA A 96 -2.61 -10.98 3.35
N ASN A 97 -1.29 -10.92 3.41
CA ASN A 97 -0.52 -11.53 4.48
C ASN A 97 -0.80 -10.90 5.85
N GLN A 98 -0.96 -9.58 5.93
CA GLN A 98 -1.34 -8.92 7.18
C GLN A 98 -2.74 -9.32 7.64
N ILE A 99 -3.69 -9.49 6.73
CA ILE A 99 -5.05 -9.95 7.06
C ILE A 99 -5.03 -11.31 7.75
N LEU A 100 -4.13 -12.22 7.38
CA LEU A 100 -4.00 -13.53 8.03
C LEU A 100 -3.77 -13.43 9.54
N ASP A 101 -2.98 -12.44 9.97
CA ASP A 101 -2.59 -12.24 11.37
C ASP A 101 -3.44 -11.15 12.06
N SER A 102 -4.37 -10.51 11.33
CA SER A 102 -5.24 -9.45 11.85
C SER A 102 -6.43 -10.02 12.60
N ASP A 103 -6.80 -9.36 13.69
CA ASP A 103 -8.05 -9.59 14.43
C ASP A 103 -9.11 -8.50 14.16
N ALA A 104 -8.90 -7.67 13.14
CA ALA A 104 -9.83 -6.59 12.78
C ALA A 104 -11.21 -7.16 12.41
N ALA A 105 -12.23 -6.60 13.04
CA ALA A 105 -13.62 -7.01 12.82
C ALA A 105 -14.20 -6.47 11.51
N ASP A 106 -13.65 -5.38 11.00
CA ASP A 106 -14.11 -4.68 9.80
C ASP A 106 -12.96 -3.93 9.09
N MET A 107 -13.27 -3.30 7.98
CA MET A 107 -12.29 -2.55 7.18
C MET A 107 -11.72 -1.35 7.94
N ASP A 108 -12.53 -0.62 8.68
CA ASP A 108 -12.07 0.57 9.40
C ASP A 108 -11.06 0.19 10.48
N ALA A 109 -11.33 -0.89 11.22
CA ALA A 109 -10.40 -1.44 12.21
C ALA A 109 -9.09 -1.90 11.54
N PHE A 110 -9.18 -2.61 10.42
CA PHE A 110 -8.02 -3.07 9.66
C PHE A 110 -7.16 -1.90 9.15
N MET A 111 -7.78 -0.87 8.60
CA MET A 111 -7.09 0.32 8.10
C MET A 111 -6.37 1.10 9.20
N ALA A 112 -6.81 0.98 10.43
CA ALA A 112 -6.20 1.63 11.61
C ALA A 112 -5.06 0.80 12.24
N GLU A 113 -4.90 -0.47 11.86
CA GLU A 113 -3.80 -1.30 12.37
C GLU A 113 -2.43 -0.74 11.95
N PRO A 114 -1.39 -0.93 12.79
CA PRO A 114 -0.01 -0.70 12.37
C PRO A 114 0.33 -1.53 11.13
N TRP A 115 0.99 -0.92 10.16
CA TRP A 115 1.45 -1.64 8.97
C TRP A 115 2.53 -2.66 9.35
N ALA A 116 2.37 -3.91 8.98
CA ALA A 116 3.24 -5.00 9.42
C ALA A 116 4.72 -4.82 9.04
N LEU A 117 5.00 -4.16 7.91
CA LEU A 117 6.36 -3.92 7.41
C LEU A 117 6.97 -2.60 7.92
N ASP A 118 6.17 -1.71 8.49
CA ASP A 118 6.60 -0.45 9.07
C ASP A 118 5.57 0.02 10.08
N THR A 119 5.75 -0.36 11.33
CA THR A 119 4.80 -0.10 12.42
C THR A 119 4.72 1.36 12.85
N THR A 120 5.53 2.26 12.27
CA THR A 120 5.44 3.72 12.48
C THR A 120 4.27 4.35 11.75
N LYS A 121 3.62 3.62 10.84
CA LYS A 121 2.45 4.03 10.08
C LYS A 121 1.34 2.97 10.12
N THR A 122 0.13 3.38 9.76
CA THR A 122 -1.02 2.48 9.68
C THR A 122 -1.15 1.87 8.27
N VAL A 123 -2.00 0.86 8.14
CA VAL A 123 -2.39 0.32 6.82
C VAL A 123 -2.93 1.42 5.91
N LYS A 124 -3.73 2.33 6.45
CA LYS A 124 -4.24 3.50 5.73
C LYS A 124 -3.12 4.42 5.23
N ASP A 125 -2.12 4.70 6.08
CA ASP A 125 -0.98 5.52 5.69
C ASP A 125 -0.17 4.87 4.57
N GLU A 126 -0.02 3.55 4.60
CA GLU A 126 0.63 2.80 3.52
C GLU A 126 -0.16 2.87 2.22
N LEU A 127 -1.49 2.71 2.26
CA LEU A 127 -2.34 2.88 1.08
C LEU A 127 -2.18 4.28 0.48
N VAL A 128 -2.19 5.32 1.30
CA VAL A 128 -1.98 6.72 0.88
C VAL A 128 -0.61 6.88 0.22
N SER A 129 0.44 6.29 0.80
CA SER A 129 1.79 6.28 0.22
C SER A 129 1.82 5.61 -1.15
N GLN A 130 1.15 4.48 -1.32
CA GLN A 130 1.06 3.77 -2.59
C GLN A 130 0.31 4.58 -3.66
N ILE A 131 -0.78 5.26 -3.29
CA ILE A 131 -1.51 6.17 -4.19
C ILE A 131 -0.60 7.30 -4.67
N ALA A 132 0.20 7.88 -3.79
CA ALA A 132 1.14 8.95 -4.13
C ALA A 132 2.26 8.47 -5.06
N VAL A 133 2.82 7.28 -4.81
CA VAL A 133 3.94 6.70 -5.58
C VAL A 133 3.48 6.19 -6.94
N ILE A 134 2.39 5.44 -6.99
CA ILE A 134 1.84 4.84 -8.21
C ILE A 134 1.10 5.87 -9.07
N GLY A 135 0.46 6.86 -8.42
CA GLY A 135 -0.18 7.97 -9.10
C GLY A 135 -1.62 7.71 -9.54
N GLU A 136 -2.25 6.64 -9.07
CA GLU A 136 -3.66 6.33 -9.29
C GLU A 136 -4.45 6.26 -7.98
N ASN A 137 -5.77 6.48 -8.05
CA ASN A 137 -6.66 6.14 -6.95
C ASN A 137 -6.66 4.63 -6.73
N MET A 138 -6.63 4.21 -5.47
CA MET A 138 -6.60 2.82 -5.05
C MET A 138 -7.47 2.63 -3.82
N ASN A 139 -8.10 1.46 -3.72
CA ASN A 139 -8.93 1.10 -2.57
C ASN A 139 -8.65 -0.35 -2.17
N ILE A 140 -8.44 -0.59 -0.88
CA ILE A 140 -8.64 -1.91 -0.28
C ILE A 140 -10.15 -2.04 -0.10
N ARG A 141 -10.81 -2.67 -1.06
CA ARG A 141 -12.28 -2.63 -1.14
C ARG A 141 -12.95 -3.52 -0.12
N ARG A 142 -12.47 -4.75 -0.01
CA ARG A 142 -13.03 -5.77 0.89
C ARG A 142 -12.03 -6.89 1.11
N PHE A 143 -12.18 -7.56 2.23
CA PHE A 143 -11.45 -8.77 2.55
C PHE A 143 -12.31 -9.77 3.30
N LYS A 144 -11.88 -11.02 3.31
CA LYS A 144 -12.43 -12.06 4.17
C LYS A 144 -11.30 -12.94 4.70
N LYS A 145 -11.37 -13.28 5.97
CA LYS A 145 -10.52 -14.25 6.63
C LYS A 145 -11.29 -15.54 6.87
N ILE A 146 -10.66 -16.66 6.61
CA ILE A 146 -11.25 -18.00 6.78
C ILE A 146 -10.28 -18.82 7.63
N GLU A 147 -10.80 -19.54 8.60
CA GLU A 147 -10.06 -20.49 9.42
C GLU A 147 -10.66 -21.90 9.26
N SER A 148 -9.82 -22.93 9.17
CA SER A 148 -10.27 -24.31 9.03
C SER A 148 -9.25 -25.28 9.61
N ASP A 149 -9.75 -26.32 10.22
CA ASP A 149 -8.93 -27.48 10.63
C ASP A 149 -8.59 -28.43 9.46
N GLY A 150 -9.22 -28.20 8.30
CA GLY A 150 -8.99 -28.93 7.07
C GLY A 150 -7.94 -28.29 6.17
N VAL A 151 -7.84 -28.77 4.95
CA VAL A 151 -6.96 -28.21 3.93
C VAL A 151 -7.61 -26.98 3.31
N LEU A 152 -6.88 -25.87 3.30
CA LEU A 152 -7.23 -24.68 2.55
C LEU A 152 -6.33 -24.59 1.31
N ALA A 153 -6.95 -24.41 0.16
CA ALA A 153 -6.27 -24.19 -1.10
C ALA A 153 -6.92 -23.04 -1.84
N SER A 154 -6.16 -22.35 -2.66
CA SER A 154 -6.67 -21.28 -3.51
C SER A 154 -6.12 -21.40 -4.92
N TYR A 155 -6.88 -20.91 -5.88
CA TYR A 155 -6.47 -20.80 -7.26
C TYR A 155 -6.73 -19.37 -7.77
N ILE A 156 -5.67 -18.74 -8.23
CA ILE A 156 -5.73 -17.38 -8.83
C ILE A 156 -5.71 -17.52 -10.34
N HIS A 157 -6.73 -16.99 -10.99
CA HIS A 157 -6.88 -17.01 -12.43
C HIS A 157 -6.75 -15.62 -13.05
N ALA A 158 -6.22 -15.57 -14.29
CA ALA A 158 -6.09 -14.32 -15.05
C ALA A 158 -5.41 -13.18 -14.30
N GLY A 159 -4.31 -13.49 -13.56
CA GLY A 159 -3.54 -12.50 -12.83
C GLY A 159 -4.31 -11.81 -11.69
N GLY A 160 -5.24 -12.52 -11.06
CA GLY A 160 -6.04 -11.98 -9.95
C GLY A 160 -7.37 -11.35 -10.37
N LYS A 161 -7.85 -11.63 -11.59
CA LYS A 161 -9.21 -11.25 -12.00
C LYS A 161 -10.27 -12.13 -11.36
N LEU A 162 -9.93 -13.38 -11.10
CA LEU A 162 -10.80 -14.38 -10.47
C LEU A 162 -9.98 -15.18 -9.44
N VAL A 163 -10.61 -15.53 -8.35
CA VAL A 163 -10.07 -16.40 -7.30
C VAL A 163 -11.13 -17.44 -6.89
N TYR A 164 -10.69 -18.66 -6.69
CA TYR A 164 -11.50 -19.79 -6.26
C TYR A 164 -10.93 -20.42 -4.99
#